data_b73d793a77ac24b884dd93c65106d814
#
_entry.id   b73d793a77ac24b884dd93c65106d814
#
_cell.length_a   1.000
_cell.length_b   1.000
_cell.length_c   1.000
_cell.angle_alpha   90.00
_cell.angle_beta   90.00
_cell.angle_gamma   90.00
#
_symmetry.space_group_name_H-M   'P 1'
#
loop_
_entity.id
_entity.type
_entity.pdbx_description
1 polymer ?
#
loop_
_entity_poly.entity_id
_entity_poly.type
_entity_poly.pdbx_seq_one_letter_code
_entity_poly.pdbx_strand_id
1 'polypeptide(L)'
;MNRSAPTALAHTWTFFRQWLKNPLGMAAISPSSRQLARQMMSELPRGARRVVELGGGTGVFTRALLDSGIAPADLLVLELNEELHQHLQRHFPNVQVACADARDLAEVASARGFGPDAPVDAVVSGLGLLSMPKATQQAILTAAFDCLQPQGRFVQFTYGPANPVAREVLEALDLNARRGSFTWWNVPPATVYVYSRRVSRAITPRSMR
;
A
#
# COMPACT_ATOMS: atom_id res chain seq x y z
N MET A 1 -37.21 -22.19 -7.76
CA MET A 1 -36.74 -21.03 -7.00
C MET A 1 -35.28 -21.26 -6.66
N ASN A 2 -34.37 -20.72 -7.47
CA ASN A 2 -32.93 -20.93 -7.37
C ASN A 2 -32.34 -19.72 -6.62
N ARG A 3 -32.07 -19.83 -5.33
CA ARG A 3 -31.37 -18.81 -4.55
C ARG A 3 -29.88 -19.03 -4.79
N SER A 4 -29.30 -18.23 -5.69
CA SER A 4 -27.85 -18.14 -5.87
C SER A 4 -27.22 -17.71 -4.53
N ALA A 5 -26.36 -18.56 -3.97
CA ALA A 5 -25.57 -18.20 -2.81
C ALA A 5 -24.69 -16.97 -3.14
N PRO A 6 -24.62 -15.96 -2.27
CA PRO A 6 -23.75 -14.81 -2.49
C PRO A 6 -22.30 -15.29 -2.55
N THR A 7 -21.60 -14.92 -3.61
CA THR A 7 -20.21 -15.31 -3.83
C THR A 7 -19.31 -14.83 -2.68
N ALA A 8 -18.30 -15.61 -2.31
CA ALA A 8 -17.33 -15.31 -1.24
C ALA A 8 -16.73 -13.87 -1.36
N LEU A 9 -16.62 -13.34 -2.56
CA LEU A 9 -16.22 -11.96 -2.87
C LEU A 9 -17.17 -10.90 -2.29
N ALA A 10 -18.50 -11.16 -2.29
CA ALA A 10 -19.49 -10.21 -1.76
C ALA A 10 -19.39 -10.09 -0.23
N HIS A 11 -19.10 -11.18 0.48
CA HIS A 11 -18.91 -11.18 1.93
C HIS A 11 -17.61 -10.49 2.33
N THR A 12 -16.53 -10.70 1.60
CA THR A 12 -15.23 -10.05 1.80
C THR A 12 -15.33 -8.54 1.64
N TRP A 13 -16.09 -8.09 0.66
CA TRP A 13 -16.33 -6.69 0.40
C TRP A 13 -17.15 -6.00 1.50
N THR A 14 -18.18 -6.66 1.99
CA THR A 14 -19.02 -6.16 3.08
C THR A 14 -18.21 -6.02 4.37
N PHE A 15 -17.34 -6.99 4.66
CA PHE A 15 -16.43 -6.95 5.82
C PHE A 15 -15.46 -5.75 5.72
N PHE A 16 -14.83 -5.53 4.56
CA PHE A 16 -13.91 -4.43 4.35
C PHE A 16 -14.60 -3.06 4.48
N ARG A 17 -15.81 -2.90 3.91
CA ARG A 17 -16.61 -1.67 4.09
C ARG A 17 -17.02 -1.44 5.55
N GLN A 18 -17.28 -2.49 6.30
CA GLN A 18 -17.65 -2.43 7.70
C GLN A 18 -16.45 -2.09 8.58
N TRP A 19 -15.27 -2.64 8.25
CA TRP A 19 -14.00 -2.28 8.86
C TRP A 19 -13.65 -0.80 8.60
N LEU A 20 -13.84 -0.30 7.40
CA LEU A 20 -13.66 1.12 7.06
C LEU A 20 -14.64 2.05 7.80
N LYS A 21 -15.83 1.56 8.15
CA LYS A 21 -16.84 2.36 8.88
C LYS A 21 -16.62 2.41 10.40
N ASN A 22 -15.96 1.44 10.98
CA ASN A 22 -15.67 1.39 12.41
C ASN A 22 -14.33 0.69 12.70
N PRO A 23 -13.23 1.28 12.23
CA PRO A 23 -11.91 0.66 12.35
C PRO A 23 -11.43 0.53 13.79
N LEU A 24 -11.75 1.50 14.67
CA LEU A 24 -11.38 1.46 16.08
C LEU A 24 -12.17 0.42 16.88
N GLY A 25 -13.44 0.22 16.54
CA GLY A 25 -14.29 -0.80 17.20
C GLY A 25 -13.91 -2.24 16.83
N MET A 26 -13.26 -2.45 15.68
CA MET A 26 -12.77 -3.74 15.20
C MET A 26 -11.26 -3.92 15.36
N ALA A 27 -10.59 -2.96 15.99
CA ALA A 27 -9.13 -2.86 16.14
C ALA A 27 -8.51 -3.84 17.16
N ALA A 28 -9.19 -4.93 17.52
CA ALA A 28 -8.48 -6.05 18.10
C ALA A 28 -7.45 -6.52 17.10
N ILE A 29 -6.16 -6.26 17.38
CA ILE A 29 -5.01 -6.70 16.57
C ILE A 29 -5.10 -8.21 16.45
N SER A 30 -5.82 -8.68 15.43
CA SER A 30 -5.94 -10.10 15.13
C SER A 30 -4.55 -10.65 14.78
N PRO A 31 -4.21 -11.87 15.21
CA PRO A 31 -3.01 -12.58 14.74
C PRO A 31 -2.85 -12.54 13.21
N SER A 32 -3.99 -12.58 12.48
CA SER A 32 -4.05 -12.46 11.01
C SER A 32 -3.51 -11.13 10.50
N SER A 33 -3.82 -9.99 11.14
CA SER A 33 -3.32 -8.67 10.73
C SER A 33 -1.80 -8.56 10.90
N ARG A 34 -1.25 -9.15 11.97
CA ARG A 34 0.21 -9.17 12.19
C ARG A 34 0.93 -10.04 11.18
N GLN A 35 0.33 -11.16 10.78
CA GLN A 35 0.91 -12.02 9.75
C GLN A 35 0.91 -11.33 8.37
N LEU A 36 -0.20 -10.69 8.01
CA LEU A 36 -0.27 -9.89 6.79
C LEU A 36 0.77 -8.77 6.78
N ALA A 37 0.91 -8.06 7.91
CA ALA A 37 1.91 -7.01 8.04
C ALA A 37 3.33 -7.54 7.82
N ARG A 38 3.71 -8.68 8.43
CA ARG A 38 5.03 -9.32 8.17
C ARG A 38 5.24 -9.67 6.70
N GLN A 39 4.21 -10.14 6.02
CA GLN A 39 4.28 -10.45 4.59
C GLN A 39 4.45 -9.18 3.74
N MET A 40 3.75 -8.12 4.07
CA MET A 40 3.96 -6.82 3.43
C MET A 40 5.41 -6.33 3.62
N MET A 41 5.94 -6.46 4.85
CA MET A 41 7.34 -6.08 5.14
C MET A 41 8.36 -6.94 4.39
N SER A 42 8.09 -8.23 4.19
CA SER A 42 9.01 -9.11 3.43
C SER A 42 9.12 -8.76 1.95
N GLU A 43 8.20 -7.95 1.42
CA GLU A 43 8.23 -7.48 0.04
C GLU A 43 8.94 -6.12 -0.14
N LEU A 44 9.36 -5.49 0.95
CA LEU A 44 10.17 -4.28 0.88
C LEU A 44 11.50 -4.54 0.14
N PRO A 45 12.07 -3.55 -0.55
CA PRO A 45 13.43 -3.66 -1.06
C PRO A 45 14.42 -3.96 0.06
N ARG A 46 15.45 -4.76 -0.23
CA ARG A 46 16.52 -5.02 0.76
C ARG A 46 17.22 -3.72 1.13
N GLY A 47 17.34 -3.45 2.42
CA GLY A 47 17.95 -2.23 2.93
C GLY A 47 17.08 -0.99 2.76
N ALA A 48 15.77 -1.14 2.54
CA ALA A 48 14.84 -0.02 2.54
C ALA A 48 14.96 0.77 3.84
N ARG A 49 15.04 2.09 3.72
CA ARG A 49 15.15 3.01 4.86
C ARG A 49 13.99 3.99 4.88
N ARG A 50 13.66 4.58 3.73
CA ARG A 50 12.65 5.62 3.61
C ARG A 50 11.38 5.07 3.01
N VAL A 51 10.30 5.12 3.78
CA VAL A 51 9.02 4.47 3.41
C VAL A 51 7.85 5.43 3.60
N VAL A 52 6.87 5.33 2.71
CA VAL A 52 5.57 5.97 2.88
C VAL A 52 4.51 4.90 3.10
N GLU A 53 3.61 5.12 4.06
CA GLU A 53 2.42 4.31 4.29
C GLU A 53 1.17 5.09 3.86
N LEU A 54 0.32 4.47 3.04
CA LEU A 54 -0.97 5.01 2.62
C LEU A 54 -2.11 4.29 3.32
N GLY A 55 -2.93 5.05 4.04
CA GLY A 55 -4.02 4.51 4.86
C GLY A 55 -3.49 3.84 6.12
N GLY A 56 -2.90 4.63 7.03
CA GLY A 56 -2.30 4.13 8.27
C GLY A 56 -3.30 3.44 9.21
N GLY A 57 -4.57 3.83 9.16
CA GLY A 57 -5.65 3.22 9.91
C GLY A 57 -5.37 3.15 11.40
N THR A 58 -5.38 1.96 11.97
CA THR A 58 -5.09 1.73 13.41
C THR A 58 -3.59 1.55 13.70
N GLY A 59 -2.71 1.74 12.70
CA GLY A 59 -1.26 1.70 12.86
C GLY A 59 -0.63 0.30 12.83
N VAL A 60 -1.32 -0.70 12.31
CA VAL A 60 -0.79 -2.08 12.23
C VAL A 60 0.44 -2.15 11.32
N PHE A 61 0.39 -1.54 10.14
CA PHE A 61 1.53 -1.49 9.24
C PHE A 61 2.58 -0.49 9.71
N THR A 62 2.17 0.67 10.26
CA THR A 62 3.07 1.63 10.91
C THR A 62 3.94 0.92 11.95
N ARG A 63 3.34 0.16 12.86
CA ARG A 63 4.07 -0.64 13.86
C ARG A 63 5.02 -1.64 13.21
N ALA A 64 4.55 -2.39 12.23
CA ALA A 64 5.36 -3.40 11.55
C ALA A 64 6.55 -2.79 10.79
N LEU A 65 6.39 -1.60 10.21
CA LEU A 65 7.47 -0.85 9.55
C LEU A 65 8.54 -0.44 10.58
N LEU A 66 8.14 0.11 11.72
CA LEU A 66 9.06 0.47 12.80
C LEU A 66 9.77 -0.78 13.36
N ASP A 67 9.04 -1.87 13.59
CA ASP A 67 9.58 -3.14 14.08
C ASP A 67 10.54 -3.79 13.05
N SER A 68 10.40 -3.48 11.75
CA SER A 68 11.33 -3.94 10.70
C SER A 68 12.61 -3.10 10.58
N GLY A 69 12.74 -2.04 11.39
CA GLY A 69 13.93 -1.19 11.45
C GLY A 69 13.84 0.12 10.67
N ILE A 70 12.67 0.48 10.13
CA ILE A 70 12.47 1.82 9.56
C ILE A 70 12.49 2.84 10.69
N ALA A 71 13.36 3.85 10.57
CA ALA A 71 13.44 4.91 11.57
C ALA A 71 12.17 5.79 11.53
N PRO A 72 11.64 6.24 12.68
CA PRO A 72 10.44 7.08 12.71
C PRO A 72 10.53 8.34 11.83
N ALA A 73 11.70 8.96 11.74
CA ALA A 73 11.94 10.13 10.91
C ALA A 73 11.90 9.83 9.39
N ASP A 74 12.13 8.57 9.01
CA ASP A 74 12.13 8.08 7.62
C ASP A 74 10.81 7.40 7.23
N LEU A 75 9.79 7.51 8.09
CA LEU A 75 8.44 6.99 7.85
C LEU A 75 7.43 8.16 7.77
N LEU A 76 6.78 8.27 6.62
CA LEU A 76 5.65 9.16 6.41
C LEU A 76 4.37 8.34 6.29
N VAL A 77 3.36 8.66 7.08
CA VAL A 77 2.05 7.99 7.06
C VAL A 77 0.98 8.98 6.61
N LEU A 78 0.21 8.63 5.58
CA LEU A 78 -0.98 9.37 5.17
C LEU A 78 -2.24 8.64 5.64
N GLU A 79 -3.13 9.38 6.30
CA GLU A 79 -4.46 8.89 6.71
C GLU A 79 -5.48 10.00 6.45
N LEU A 80 -6.56 9.65 5.72
CA LEU A 80 -7.59 10.62 5.35
C LEU A 80 -8.60 10.86 6.48
N ASN A 81 -8.87 9.84 7.30
CA ASN A 81 -9.81 9.95 8.40
C ASN A 81 -9.16 10.68 9.57
N GLU A 82 -9.77 11.78 10.00
CA GLU A 82 -9.22 12.65 11.04
C GLU A 82 -9.09 11.95 12.41
N GLU A 83 -10.03 11.10 12.79
CA GLU A 83 -9.99 10.37 14.07
C GLU A 83 -8.83 9.35 14.08
N LEU A 84 -8.62 8.65 12.95
CA LEU A 84 -7.51 7.72 12.79
C LEU A 84 -6.17 8.46 12.70
N HIS A 85 -6.11 9.59 12.03
CA HIS A 85 -4.95 10.47 12.01
C HIS A 85 -4.54 10.88 13.42
N GLN A 86 -5.48 11.39 14.24
CA GLN A 86 -5.23 11.75 15.64
C GLN A 86 -4.83 10.52 16.48
N HIS A 87 -5.42 9.35 16.21
CA HIS A 87 -5.03 8.10 16.84
C HIS A 87 -3.57 7.75 16.54
N LEU A 88 -3.17 7.82 15.27
CA LEU A 88 -1.79 7.55 14.83
C LEU A 88 -0.79 8.53 15.47
N GLN A 89 -1.09 9.83 15.48
CA GLN A 89 -0.22 10.83 16.12
C GLN A 89 0.00 10.55 17.60
N ARG A 90 -1.04 10.14 18.32
CA ARG A 90 -0.91 9.80 19.75
C ARG A 90 -0.09 8.54 20.01
N HIS A 91 -0.21 7.52 19.14
CA HIS A 91 0.45 6.23 19.33
C HIS A 91 1.86 6.15 18.71
N PHE A 92 2.16 7.04 17.77
CA PHE A 92 3.43 7.12 17.06
C PHE A 92 3.96 8.58 17.01
N PRO A 93 4.22 9.20 18.16
CA PRO A 93 4.52 10.65 18.23
C PRO A 93 5.78 11.07 17.47
N ASN A 94 6.69 10.13 17.19
CA ASN A 94 7.94 10.39 16.46
C ASN A 94 7.84 10.10 14.96
N VAL A 95 6.68 9.61 14.48
CA VAL A 95 6.44 9.34 13.06
C VAL A 95 5.77 10.56 12.42
N GLN A 96 6.13 10.86 11.19
CA GLN A 96 5.45 11.90 10.44
C GLN A 96 4.08 11.39 9.95
N VAL A 97 3.00 11.88 10.55
CA VAL A 97 1.63 11.53 10.16
C VAL A 97 0.95 12.74 9.53
N ALA A 98 0.38 12.57 8.34
CA ALA A 98 -0.36 13.59 7.59
C ALA A 98 -1.84 13.23 7.46
N CYS A 99 -2.73 14.18 7.78
CA CYS A 99 -4.14 14.06 7.41
C CYS A 99 -4.31 14.52 5.97
N ALA A 100 -4.31 13.58 5.01
CA ALA A 100 -4.32 13.91 3.59
C ALA A 100 -4.87 12.77 2.73
N ASP A 101 -5.33 13.12 1.54
CA ASP A 101 -5.69 12.14 0.51
C ASP A 101 -4.43 11.53 -0.12
N ALA A 102 -4.46 10.24 -0.37
CA ALA A 102 -3.34 9.54 -1.01
C ALA A 102 -3.06 10.03 -2.45
N ARG A 103 -4.01 10.71 -3.09
CA ARG A 103 -3.83 11.34 -4.40
C ARG A 103 -2.90 12.55 -4.34
N ASP A 104 -2.80 13.18 -3.18
CA ASP A 104 -1.98 14.37 -2.93
C ASP A 104 -0.59 13.99 -2.38
N LEU A 105 -0.24 12.69 -2.43
CA LEU A 105 1.00 12.18 -1.84
C LEU A 105 2.24 12.94 -2.31
N ALA A 106 2.37 13.26 -3.59
CA ALA A 106 3.56 13.93 -4.13
C ALA A 106 3.80 15.29 -3.46
N GLU A 107 2.75 16.10 -3.30
CA GLU A 107 2.81 17.40 -2.62
C GLU A 107 3.10 17.24 -1.12
N VAL A 108 2.34 16.36 -0.45
CA VAL A 108 2.46 16.10 0.98
C VAL A 108 3.84 15.57 1.34
N ALA A 109 4.39 14.66 0.52
CA ALA A 109 5.70 14.08 0.70
C ALA A 109 6.80 15.13 0.52
N SER A 110 6.73 15.92 -0.56
CA SER A 110 7.70 17.00 -0.83
C SER A 110 7.78 18.00 0.31
N ALA A 111 6.63 18.43 0.84
CA ALA A 111 6.56 19.35 1.98
C ALA A 111 7.18 18.78 3.27
N ARG A 112 7.44 17.48 3.35
CA ARG A 112 8.00 16.76 4.52
C ARG A 112 9.38 16.17 4.28
N GLY A 113 10.05 16.57 3.20
CA GLY A 113 11.39 16.10 2.88
C GLY A 113 11.42 14.66 2.31
N PHE A 114 10.31 14.22 1.73
CA PHE A 114 10.22 13.02 0.90
C PHE A 114 9.93 13.46 -0.54
N GLY A 115 10.37 12.74 -1.54
CA GLY A 115 10.09 13.07 -2.94
C GLY A 115 11.34 13.01 -3.83
N PRO A 116 11.36 13.74 -4.96
CA PRO A 116 12.42 13.61 -5.97
C PRO A 116 13.84 13.84 -5.43
N ASP A 117 14.04 14.81 -4.53
CA ASP A 117 15.35 15.12 -3.92
C ASP A 117 15.73 14.15 -2.79
N ALA A 118 14.76 13.45 -2.26
CA ALA A 118 14.92 12.47 -1.18
C ALA A 118 13.92 11.32 -1.39
N PRO A 119 14.13 10.53 -2.46
CA PRO A 119 13.14 9.55 -2.91
C PRO A 119 12.97 8.41 -1.91
N VAL A 120 11.75 7.81 -1.90
CA VAL A 120 11.42 6.71 -1.03
C VAL A 120 11.76 5.36 -1.66
N ASP A 121 12.12 4.40 -0.82
CA ASP A 121 12.43 3.03 -1.24
C ASP A 121 11.16 2.21 -1.51
N ALA A 122 10.12 2.48 -0.74
CA ALA A 122 8.84 1.78 -0.89
C ALA A 122 7.65 2.64 -0.45
N VAL A 123 6.51 2.39 -1.09
CA VAL A 123 5.19 2.81 -0.62
C VAL A 123 4.43 1.55 -0.20
N VAL A 124 3.95 1.51 1.03
CA VAL A 124 3.11 0.43 1.59
C VAL A 124 1.68 0.93 1.67
N SER A 125 0.75 0.25 1.02
CA SER A 125 -0.64 0.70 0.93
C SER A 125 -1.61 -0.24 1.63
N GLY A 126 -2.35 0.32 2.59
CA GLY A 126 -3.50 -0.29 3.26
C GLY A 126 -4.84 0.05 2.59
N LEU A 127 -4.81 0.75 1.46
CA LEU A 127 -6.01 1.25 0.80
C LEU A 127 -6.81 0.14 0.10
N GLY A 128 -8.12 0.29 0.03
CA GLY A 128 -9.02 -0.61 -0.70
C GLY A 128 -9.04 -0.37 -2.20
N LEU A 129 -7.90 -0.41 -2.88
CA LEU A 129 -7.78 -0.06 -4.30
C LEU A 129 -8.75 -0.82 -5.20
N LEU A 130 -9.02 -2.10 -4.90
CA LEU A 130 -9.95 -2.93 -5.70
C LEU A 130 -11.34 -2.30 -5.87
N SER A 131 -11.75 -1.45 -4.93
CA SER A 131 -13.06 -0.79 -4.93
C SER A 131 -13.06 0.62 -5.47
N MET A 132 -11.89 1.16 -5.76
CA MET A 132 -11.77 2.51 -6.23
C MET A 132 -11.95 2.60 -7.75
N PRO A 133 -12.54 3.69 -8.25
CA PRO A 133 -12.56 3.96 -9.69
C PRO A 133 -11.15 3.96 -10.29
N LYS A 134 -11.01 3.54 -11.56
CA LYS A 134 -9.72 3.49 -12.26
C LYS A 134 -8.97 4.83 -12.22
N ALA A 135 -9.68 5.94 -12.39
CA ALA A 135 -9.09 7.28 -12.31
C ALA A 135 -8.45 7.55 -10.94
N THR A 136 -9.10 7.12 -9.85
CA THR A 136 -8.56 7.25 -8.49
C THR A 136 -7.34 6.34 -8.29
N GLN A 137 -7.41 5.08 -8.76
CA GLN A 137 -6.26 4.17 -8.74
C GLN A 137 -5.06 4.78 -9.48
N GLN A 138 -5.31 5.33 -10.67
CA GLN A 138 -4.26 5.95 -11.48
C GLN A 138 -3.65 7.16 -10.76
N ALA A 139 -4.45 8.05 -10.21
CA ALA A 139 -3.96 9.23 -9.49
C ALA A 139 -3.08 8.83 -8.27
N ILE A 140 -3.53 7.87 -7.46
CA ILE A 140 -2.75 7.38 -6.30
C ILE A 140 -1.43 6.75 -6.74
N LEU A 141 -1.45 5.89 -7.76
CA LEU A 141 -0.24 5.24 -8.25
C LEU A 141 0.72 6.24 -8.90
N THR A 142 0.22 7.21 -9.67
CA THR A 142 1.06 8.29 -10.22
C THR A 142 1.78 9.01 -9.09
N ALA A 143 1.04 9.53 -8.10
CA ALA A 143 1.63 10.26 -6.97
C ALA A 143 2.63 9.39 -6.18
N ALA A 144 2.36 8.09 -6.01
CA ALA A 144 3.26 7.18 -5.33
C ALA A 144 4.55 6.93 -6.13
N PHE A 145 4.43 6.72 -7.44
CA PHE A 145 5.60 6.49 -8.28
C PHE A 145 6.43 7.76 -8.50
N ASP A 146 5.85 8.95 -8.42
CA ASP A 146 6.60 10.22 -8.47
C ASP A 146 7.52 10.40 -7.25
N CYS A 147 7.16 9.81 -6.09
CA CYS A 147 8.00 9.83 -4.89
C CYS A 147 9.02 8.69 -4.83
N LEU A 148 8.76 7.57 -5.53
CA LEU A 148 9.58 6.36 -5.48
C LEU A 148 10.87 6.52 -6.29
N GLN A 149 12.00 6.05 -5.72
CA GLN A 149 13.23 5.86 -6.49
C GLN A 149 13.00 4.89 -7.69
N PRO A 150 13.89 4.88 -8.71
CA PRO A 150 13.70 4.06 -9.90
C PRO A 150 13.44 2.57 -9.63
N GLN A 151 14.09 1.99 -8.61
CA GLN A 151 13.93 0.60 -8.19
C GLN A 151 12.94 0.43 -7.03
N GLY A 152 12.29 1.50 -6.62
CA GLY A 152 11.30 1.52 -5.54
C GLY A 152 10.09 0.64 -5.85
N ARG A 153 9.39 0.25 -4.80
CA ARG A 153 8.24 -0.66 -4.89
C ARG A 153 7.01 -0.05 -4.25
N PHE A 154 5.88 -0.28 -4.89
CA PHE A 154 4.57 -0.08 -4.28
C PHE A 154 4.05 -1.44 -3.84
N VAL A 155 3.83 -1.62 -2.53
CA VAL A 155 3.39 -2.88 -1.92
C VAL A 155 1.95 -2.72 -1.46
N GLN A 156 1.06 -3.56 -1.96
CA GLN A 156 -0.38 -3.51 -1.72
C GLN A 156 -0.90 -4.87 -1.31
N PHE A 157 -1.80 -4.94 -0.35
CA PHE A 157 -2.56 -6.16 -0.14
C PHE A 157 -3.99 -6.05 -0.70
N THR A 158 -4.59 -7.19 -0.95
CA THR A 158 -6.01 -7.32 -1.27
C THR A 158 -6.58 -8.58 -0.65
N TYR A 159 -7.86 -8.57 -0.32
CA TYR A 159 -8.56 -9.78 0.06
C TYR A 159 -9.02 -10.51 -1.20
N GLY A 160 -8.54 -11.76 -1.37
CA GLY A 160 -8.80 -12.57 -2.54
C GLY A 160 -7.62 -12.62 -3.54
N PRO A 161 -7.77 -13.36 -4.64
CA PRO A 161 -6.68 -13.63 -5.58
C PRO A 161 -6.51 -12.59 -6.69
N ALA A 162 -7.49 -11.69 -6.87
CA ALA A 162 -7.48 -10.73 -7.97
C ALA A 162 -6.52 -9.56 -7.71
N ASN A 163 -5.84 -9.11 -8.77
CA ASN A 163 -5.05 -7.89 -8.71
C ASN A 163 -5.97 -6.69 -8.39
N PRO A 164 -5.69 -5.91 -7.32
CA PRO A 164 -6.53 -4.79 -6.94
C PRO A 164 -6.43 -3.59 -7.88
N VAL A 165 -5.37 -3.49 -8.67
CA VAL A 165 -5.18 -2.43 -9.67
C VAL A 165 -5.64 -2.92 -11.03
N ALA A 166 -6.45 -2.09 -11.70
CA ALA A 166 -6.95 -2.38 -13.04
C ALA A 166 -5.80 -2.50 -14.05
N ARG A 167 -5.93 -3.44 -14.99
CA ARG A 167 -4.91 -3.70 -16.01
C ARG A 167 -4.59 -2.44 -16.84
N GLU A 168 -5.62 -1.71 -17.20
CA GLU A 168 -5.50 -0.48 -18.00
C GLU A 168 -4.69 0.60 -17.27
N VAL A 169 -4.81 0.68 -15.93
CA VAL A 169 -4.01 1.60 -15.11
C VAL A 169 -2.54 1.18 -15.11
N LEU A 170 -2.27 -0.12 -14.97
CA LEU A 170 -0.89 -0.65 -15.03
C LEU A 170 -0.23 -0.39 -16.39
N GLU A 171 -0.99 -0.57 -17.48
CA GLU A 171 -0.53 -0.31 -18.83
C GLU A 171 -0.27 1.18 -19.07
N ALA A 172 -1.18 2.06 -18.61
CA ALA A 172 -1.05 3.51 -18.75
C ALA A 172 0.16 4.09 -18.00
N LEU A 173 0.54 3.49 -16.88
CA LEU A 173 1.67 3.92 -16.05
C LEU A 173 2.96 3.13 -16.30
N ASP A 174 2.97 2.24 -17.28
CA ASP A 174 4.09 1.34 -17.61
C ASP A 174 4.62 0.57 -16.37
N LEU A 175 3.69 -0.01 -15.61
CA LEU A 175 4.00 -0.74 -14.38
C LEU A 175 3.93 -2.25 -14.59
N ASN A 176 4.83 -2.96 -13.89
CA ASN A 176 4.75 -4.38 -13.66
C ASN A 176 4.00 -4.64 -12.36
N ALA A 177 3.15 -5.67 -12.37
CA ALA A 177 2.53 -6.23 -11.17
C ALA A 177 3.05 -7.66 -10.94
N ARG A 178 3.58 -7.92 -9.76
CA ARG A 178 3.99 -9.25 -9.32
C ARG A 178 3.14 -9.67 -8.13
N ARG A 179 2.59 -10.87 -8.19
CA ARG A 179 1.97 -11.50 -7.03
C ARG A 179 3.08 -11.90 -6.06
N GLY A 180 3.02 -11.37 -4.85
CA GLY A 180 3.92 -11.69 -3.75
C GLY A 180 3.37 -12.80 -2.87
N SER A 181 3.54 -12.67 -1.57
CA SER A 181 3.12 -13.64 -0.57
C SER A 181 1.61 -13.81 -0.50
N PHE A 182 1.15 -15.01 -0.22
CA PHE A 182 -0.26 -15.35 0.00
C PHE A 182 -0.45 -15.95 1.39
N THR A 183 -1.50 -15.52 2.10
CA THR A 183 -1.80 -16.02 3.45
C THR A 183 -3.15 -16.71 3.50
N TRP A 184 -3.12 -18.03 3.67
CA TRP A 184 -4.31 -18.86 3.92
C TRP A 184 -4.94 -18.61 5.29
N TRP A 185 -4.10 -18.30 6.29
CA TRP A 185 -4.51 -18.11 7.69
C TRP A 185 -5.07 -16.72 7.99
N ASN A 186 -5.12 -15.83 7.00
CA ASN A 186 -5.89 -14.60 7.10
C ASN A 186 -7.37 -14.90 6.87
N VAL A 187 -8.23 -14.41 7.72
CA VAL A 187 -9.68 -14.53 7.53
C VAL A 187 -10.24 -13.12 7.32
N PRO A 188 -10.59 -12.78 6.05
CA PRO A 188 -10.47 -13.57 4.83
C PRO A 188 -9.03 -13.66 4.29
N PRO A 189 -8.71 -14.68 3.43
CA PRO A 189 -7.37 -14.82 2.85
C PRO A 189 -6.92 -13.57 2.09
N ALA A 190 -5.66 -13.16 2.28
CA ALA A 190 -5.10 -11.97 1.66
C ALA A 190 -3.94 -12.32 0.73
N THR A 191 -3.81 -11.56 -0.35
CA THR A 191 -2.71 -11.63 -1.31
C THR A 191 -1.96 -10.30 -1.30
N VAL A 192 -0.63 -10.35 -1.26
CA VAL A 192 0.21 -9.17 -1.43
C VAL A 192 0.58 -9.04 -2.91
N TYR A 193 0.50 -7.84 -3.44
CA TYR A 193 0.95 -7.47 -4.78
C TYR A 193 2.07 -6.43 -4.67
N VAL A 194 3.05 -6.56 -5.55
CA VAL A 194 4.18 -5.63 -5.65
C VAL A 194 4.18 -5.03 -7.05
N TYR A 195 4.17 -3.70 -7.10
CA TYR A 195 4.24 -2.95 -8.34
C TYR A 195 5.59 -2.25 -8.44
N SER A 196 6.15 -2.23 -9.64
CA SER A 196 7.41 -1.56 -9.97
C SER A 196 7.36 -1.02 -11.38
N ARG A 197 8.20 -0.03 -11.70
CA ARG A 197 8.37 0.42 -13.09
C ARG A 197 8.85 -0.73 -13.96
N ARG A 198 8.40 -0.79 -15.20
CA ARG A 198 8.99 -1.70 -16.18
C ARG A 198 10.43 -1.24 -16.47
N VAL A 199 11.35 -2.17 -16.37
CA VAL A 199 12.72 -1.92 -16.79
C VAL A 199 12.73 -2.00 -18.32
N SER A 200 12.84 -0.86 -19.00
CA SER A 200 13.13 -0.86 -20.43
C SER A 200 14.45 -1.60 -20.63
N ARG A 201 14.41 -2.78 -21.25
CA ARG A 201 15.65 -3.40 -21.73
C ARG A 201 16.25 -2.44 -22.75
N ALA A 202 17.34 -1.76 -22.38
CA ALA A 202 18.17 -1.08 -23.35
C ALA A 202 18.52 -2.09 -24.42
N ILE A 203 18.05 -1.84 -25.66
CA ILE A 203 18.44 -2.61 -26.83
C ILE A 203 19.91 -2.31 -27.00
N THR A 204 20.77 -3.24 -26.61
CA THR A 204 22.19 -3.18 -26.93
C THR A 204 22.28 -3.19 -28.47
N PRO A 205 22.84 -2.15 -29.11
CA PRO A 205 23.01 -2.18 -30.56
C PRO A 205 23.88 -3.40 -30.89
N ARG A 206 23.34 -4.29 -31.69
CA ARG A 206 24.08 -5.44 -32.22
C ARG A 206 25.24 -4.86 -33.05
N SER A 207 26.46 -4.96 -32.53
CA SER A 207 27.68 -4.65 -33.23
C SER A 207 27.66 -5.42 -34.55
N MET A 208 27.49 -4.69 -35.68
CA MET A 208 27.77 -5.23 -37.01
C MET A 208 29.27 -5.44 -37.11
N ARG A 209 29.67 -6.70 -37.21
CA ARG A 209 30.95 -7.11 -37.79
C ARG A 209 30.69 -7.59 -39.21
#